data_50af719abbba380c8bb359c8b59cda29
#
_entry.id   50af719abbba380c8bb359c8b59cda29
#
_cell.length_a   1.000
_cell.length_b   1.000
_cell.length_c   1.000
_cell.angle_alpha   90.00
_cell.angle_beta   90.00
_cell.angle_gamma   90.00
#
_symmetry.space_group_name_H-M   'P 1'
#
loop_
_entity.id
_entity.type
_entity.pdbx_description
1 polymer ?
#
loop_
_entity_poly.entity_id
_entity_poly.type
_entity_poly.pdbx_seq_one_letter_code
_entity_poly.pdbx_strand_id
1 'polypeptide(L)'
;MARNLTDADIALAARLLDGWTGKLTWKRYLALLATELGALYTKPGLRKQPRILNAWMMARKRLENSLQSVGVSGNGDAAIAELTRNVDRLKNEIARLEKENHDLLEQFQRWSHNAVYHKGMTREQLDQDIVFAHSGDGRPKAVR
;
A
#
# COMPACT_ATOMS: atom_id res chain seq x y z
N MET A 1 10.04 15.49 15.98
CA MET A 1 10.87 14.61 15.13
C MET A 1 9.97 13.69 14.34
N ALA A 2 10.21 13.51 13.05
CA ALA A 2 9.47 12.54 12.27
C ALA A 2 9.83 11.12 12.74
N ARG A 3 8.85 10.40 13.28
CA ARG A 3 8.99 8.99 13.63
C ARG A 3 9.17 8.17 12.34
N ASN A 4 9.99 7.14 12.39
CA ASN A 4 10.07 6.20 11.27
C ASN A 4 8.70 5.54 11.05
N LEU A 5 8.30 5.43 9.78
CA LEU A 5 7.07 4.74 9.40
C LEU A 5 7.20 3.26 9.73
N THR A 6 6.29 2.76 10.54
CA THR A 6 6.12 1.32 10.76
C THR A 6 5.27 0.73 9.62
N ASP A 7 5.26 -0.59 9.48
CA ASP A 7 4.44 -1.27 8.48
C ASP A 7 2.93 -1.02 8.71
N ALA A 8 2.52 -0.95 9.98
CA ALA A 8 1.16 -0.57 10.37
C ALA A 8 0.82 0.88 9.95
N ASP A 9 1.75 1.82 10.12
CA ASP A 9 1.57 3.21 9.68
C ASP A 9 1.43 3.30 8.15
N ILE A 10 2.23 2.50 7.41
CA ILE A 10 2.15 2.42 5.94
C ILE A 10 0.80 1.85 5.50
N ALA A 11 0.33 0.78 6.15
CA ALA A 11 -0.97 0.17 5.86
C ALA A 11 -2.12 1.15 6.13
N LEU A 12 -2.10 1.86 7.27
CA LEU A 12 -3.09 2.88 7.59
C LEU A 12 -3.07 4.02 6.58
N ALA A 13 -1.87 4.51 6.23
CA ALA A 13 -1.70 5.57 5.25
C ALA A 13 -2.29 5.20 3.87
N ALA A 14 -2.06 3.97 3.40
CA ALA A 14 -2.65 3.47 2.16
C ALA A 14 -4.19 3.35 2.25
N ARG A 15 -4.70 2.84 3.36
CA ARG A 15 -6.14 2.70 3.61
C ARG A 15 -6.89 4.04 3.62
N LEU A 16 -6.29 5.09 4.14
CA LEU A 16 -6.86 6.44 4.09
C LEU A 16 -7.01 6.94 2.65
N LEU A 17 -6.11 6.55 1.75
CA LEU A 17 -6.20 6.86 0.32
C LEU A 17 -7.30 6.05 -0.38
N ASP A 18 -7.55 4.80 0.04
CA ASP A 18 -8.61 3.96 -0.53
C ASP A 18 -10.01 4.56 -0.30
N GLY A 19 -10.21 5.21 0.86
CA GLY A 19 -11.45 5.92 1.20
C GLY A 19 -11.47 7.40 0.85
N TRP A 20 -10.46 7.92 0.16
CA TRP A 20 -10.37 9.36 -0.11
C TRP A 20 -11.46 9.83 -1.07
N THR A 21 -12.11 10.94 -0.69
CA THR A 21 -13.12 11.61 -1.51
C THR A 21 -12.75 13.09 -1.71
N GLY A 22 -13.14 13.65 -2.85
CA GLY A 22 -12.87 15.04 -3.20
C GLY A 22 -11.44 15.29 -3.65
N LYS A 23 -11.00 16.54 -3.61
CA LYS A 23 -9.70 16.97 -4.16
C LYS A 23 -8.53 16.38 -3.39
N LEU A 24 -7.76 15.49 -4.02
CA LEU A 24 -6.56 14.87 -3.47
C LEU A 24 -5.35 15.81 -3.66
N THR A 25 -4.76 16.25 -2.54
CA THR A 25 -3.53 17.04 -2.52
C THR A 25 -2.60 16.54 -1.41
N TRP A 26 -1.29 16.61 -1.64
CA TRP A 26 -0.31 16.23 -0.62
C TRP A 26 -0.49 17.00 0.69
N LYS A 27 -0.84 18.29 0.63
CA LYS A 27 -1.07 19.11 1.81
C LYS A 27 -2.20 18.55 2.68
N ARG A 28 -3.35 18.22 2.06
CA ARG A 28 -4.51 17.64 2.77
C ARG A 28 -4.20 16.24 3.31
N TYR A 29 -3.52 15.44 2.51
CA TYR A 29 -3.14 14.08 2.91
C TYR A 29 -2.17 14.07 4.09
N LEU A 30 -1.15 14.93 4.08
CA LEU A 30 -0.21 15.08 5.19
C LEU A 30 -0.90 15.58 6.47
N ALA A 31 -1.86 16.51 6.35
CA ALA A 31 -2.64 16.99 7.49
C ALA A 31 -3.48 15.87 8.11
N LEU A 32 -4.14 15.05 7.28
CA LEU A 32 -4.91 13.89 7.76
C LEU A 32 -4.00 12.86 8.44
N LEU A 33 -2.87 12.52 7.83
CA LEU A 33 -1.90 11.60 8.42
C LEU A 33 -1.37 12.09 9.78
N ALA A 34 -1.12 13.40 9.91
CA ALA A 34 -0.70 13.99 11.18
C ALA A 34 -1.76 13.81 12.29
N THR A 35 -3.03 13.89 11.93
CA THR A 35 -4.15 13.65 12.85
C THR A 35 -4.27 12.18 13.23
N GLU A 36 -4.22 11.27 12.26
CA GLU A 36 -4.45 9.84 12.45
C GLU A 36 -3.25 9.13 13.11
N LEU A 37 -2.03 9.49 12.73
CA LEU A 37 -0.80 8.86 13.23
C LEU A 37 -0.15 9.64 14.39
N GLY A 38 -0.62 10.85 14.68
CA GLY A 38 -0.04 11.71 15.70
C GLY A 38 1.42 12.10 15.43
N ALA A 39 1.87 12.02 14.18
CA ALA A 39 3.24 12.30 13.78
C ALA A 39 3.29 13.08 12.47
N LEU A 40 4.24 14.00 12.35
CA LEU A 40 4.45 14.79 11.15
C LEU A 40 5.34 14.04 10.16
N TYR A 41 4.83 13.84 8.96
CA TYR A 41 5.57 13.24 7.86
C TYR A 41 5.78 14.23 6.72
N THR A 42 6.77 13.97 5.91
CA THR A 42 7.08 14.82 4.75
C THR A 42 6.69 14.11 3.45
N LYS A 43 6.32 14.87 2.44
CA LYS A 43 6.03 14.34 1.10
C LYS A 43 7.17 13.46 0.55
N PRO A 44 8.46 13.86 0.60
CA PRO A 44 9.55 13.00 0.14
C PRO A 44 9.66 11.68 0.91
N GLY A 45 9.43 11.72 2.24
CA GLY A 45 9.47 10.51 3.08
C GLY A 45 8.39 9.50 2.69
N LEU A 46 7.15 9.96 2.48
CA LEU A 46 6.04 9.10 2.06
C LEU A 46 6.21 8.55 0.64
N ARG A 47 6.75 9.36 -0.29
CA ARG A 47 7.00 8.92 -1.66
C ARG A 47 8.08 7.84 -1.79
N LYS A 48 8.94 7.68 -0.82
CA LYS A 48 9.92 6.58 -0.76
C LYS A 48 9.27 5.24 -0.45
N GLN A 49 8.02 5.24 0.06
CA GLN A 49 7.29 4.02 0.37
C GLN A 49 6.47 3.59 -0.86
N PRO A 50 6.83 2.47 -1.53
CA PRO A 50 6.18 2.04 -2.77
C PRO A 50 4.68 1.80 -2.59
N ARG A 51 4.26 1.24 -1.44
CA ARG A 51 2.85 0.96 -1.12
C ARG A 51 2.02 2.24 -1.04
N ILE A 52 2.54 3.29 -0.38
CA ILE A 52 1.86 4.58 -0.28
C ILE A 52 1.81 5.27 -1.64
N LEU A 53 2.91 5.23 -2.39
CA LEU A 53 2.97 5.83 -3.73
C LEU A 53 1.97 5.16 -4.68
N ASN A 54 1.89 3.83 -4.66
CA ASN A 54 0.93 3.07 -5.46
C ASN A 54 -0.52 3.43 -5.09
N ALA A 55 -0.84 3.42 -3.79
CA ALA A 55 -2.16 3.84 -3.29
C ALA A 55 -2.51 5.29 -3.70
N TRP A 56 -1.54 6.20 -3.65
CA TRP A 56 -1.70 7.58 -4.12
C TRP A 56 -2.06 7.66 -5.60
N MET A 57 -1.32 6.94 -6.45
CA MET A 57 -1.56 6.93 -7.90
C MET A 57 -2.93 6.34 -8.23
N MET A 58 -3.33 5.26 -7.56
CA MET A 58 -4.64 4.64 -7.75
C MET A 58 -5.78 5.55 -7.28
N ALA A 59 -5.64 6.19 -6.12
CA ALA A 59 -6.62 7.15 -5.62
C ALA A 59 -6.77 8.33 -6.57
N ARG A 60 -5.67 8.87 -7.08
CA ARG A 60 -5.69 9.96 -8.07
C ARG A 60 -6.42 9.57 -9.34
N LYS A 61 -6.08 8.41 -9.93
CA LYS A 61 -6.73 7.89 -11.15
C LYS A 61 -8.24 7.69 -10.94
N ARG A 62 -8.63 7.13 -9.79
CA ARG A 62 -10.05 6.94 -9.42
C ARG A 62 -10.79 8.27 -9.35
N LEU A 63 -10.20 9.28 -8.70
CA LEU A 63 -10.81 10.59 -8.56
C LEU A 63 -10.91 11.35 -9.90
N GLU A 64 -9.94 11.20 -10.78
CA GLU A 64 -9.99 11.74 -12.15
C GLU A 64 -11.13 11.09 -12.94
N ASN A 65 -11.31 9.77 -12.85
CA ASN A 65 -12.39 9.05 -13.50
C ASN A 65 -13.77 9.41 -12.92
N SER A 66 -13.88 9.61 -11.59
CA SER A 66 -15.15 9.98 -10.94
C SER A 66 -15.62 11.39 -11.31
N LEU A 67 -14.71 12.31 -11.63
CA LEU A 67 -15.06 13.63 -12.13
C LEU A 67 -15.71 13.59 -13.52
N GLN A 68 -15.44 12.55 -14.30
CA GLN A 68 -16.05 12.33 -15.63
C GLN A 68 -17.42 11.66 -15.54
N SER A 69 -17.77 11.06 -14.40
CA SER A 69 -19.03 10.30 -14.20
C SER A 69 -20.06 11.00 -13.31
N VAL A 70 -19.90 12.29 -13.00
CA VAL A 70 -20.85 13.02 -12.14
C VAL A 70 -22.14 13.31 -12.88
N GLY A 71 -23.11 12.46 -12.65
CA GLY A 71 -24.48 12.63 -13.09
C GLY A 71 -25.42 11.58 -12.51
N VAL A 72 -25.56 11.51 -11.20
CA VAL A 72 -26.83 11.10 -10.54
C VAL A 72 -26.67 11.31 -9.01
N SER A 73 -27.27 12.38 -8.49
CA SER A 73 -27.59 12.49 -7.08
C SER A 73 -29.04 12.08 -6.91
N GLY A 74 -29.29 10.90 -6.36
CA GLY A 74 -30.60 10.50 -5.86
C GLY A 74 -30.62 10.58 -4.34
N ASN A 75 -31.62 11.25 -3.78
CA ASN A 75 -31.91 11.26 -2.34
C ASN A 75 -32.13 9.82 -1.85
N GLY A 76 -31.05 9.21 -1.36
CA GLY A 76 -31.09 7.93 -0.67
C GLY A 76 -30.76 8.13 0.79
N ASP A 77 -31.42 7.35 1.63
CA ASP A 77 -31.23 7.27 3.07
C ASP A 77 -29.74 7.35 3.47
N ALA A 78 -29.40 8.16 4.46
CA ALA A 78 -28.03 8.38 4.90
C ALA A 78 -27.28 7.08 5.20
N ALA A 79 -28.00 6.04 5.66
CA ALA A 79 -27.46 4.70 5.87
C ALA A 79 -27.05 4.02 4.56
N ILE A 80 -27.82 4.16 3.49
CA ILE A 80 -27.50 3.59 2.17
C ILE A 80 -26.27 4.31 1.60
N ALA A 81 -26.18 5.63 1.74
CA ALA A 81 -25.02 6.40 1.31
C ALA A 81 -23.75 6.01 2.07
N GLU A 82 -23.85 5.73 3.37
CA GLU A 82 -22.73 5.24 4.17
C GLU A 82 -22.28 3.83 3.75
N LEU A 83 -23.23 2.91 3.55
CA LEU A 83 -22.94 1.56 3.07
C LEU A 83 -22.30 1.59 1.67
N THR A 84 -22.79 2.42 0.78
CA THR A 84 -22.23 2.60 -0.57
C THR A 84 -20.78 3.08 -0.49
N ARG A 85 -20.50 4.09 0.35
CA ARG A 85 -19.13 4.57 0.57
C ARG A 85 -18.20 3.47 1.11
N ASN A 86 -18.70 2.65 2.05
CA ASN A 86 -17.95 1.52 2.60
C ASN A 86 -17.68 0.45 1.54
N VAL A 87 -18.64 0.12 0.71
CA VAL A 87 -18.48 -0.82 -0.42
C VAL A 87 -17.43 -0.29 -1.40
N ASP A 88 -17.49 0.98 -1.77
CA ASP A 88 -16.55 1.57 -2.71
C ASP A 88 -15.13 1.61 -2.13
N ARG A 89 -14.99 1.93 -0.84
CA ARG A 89 -13.71 1.87 -0.14
C ARG A 89 -13.12 0.46 -0.16
N LEU A 90 -13.94 -0.55 0.16
CA LEU A 90 -13.49 -1.95 0.16
C LEU A 90 -13.12 -2.45 -1.24
N LYS A 91 -13.88 -2.09 -2.26
CA LYS A 91 -13.53 -2.39 -3.66
C LYS A 91 -12.17 -1.78 -4.06
N ASN A 92 -11.92 -0.54 -3.66
CA ASN A 92 -10.66 0.13 -3.93
C ASN A 92 -9.50 -0.53 -3.18
N GLU A 93 -9.73 -0.95 -1.93
CA GLU A 93 -8.74 -1.68 -1.13
C GLU A 93 -8.42 -3.04 -1.77
N ILE A 94 -9.42 -3.80 -2.21
CA ILE A 94 -9.25 -5.07 -2.93
C ILE A 94 -8.41 -4.85 -4.20
N ALA A 95 -8.78 -3.90 -5.05
CA ALA A 95 -8.06 -3.64 -6.29
C ALA A 95 -6.59 -3.25 -6.05
N ARG A 96 -6.33 -2.49 -4.99
CA ARG A 96 -4.95 -2.15 -4.59
C ARG A 96 -4.17 -3.37 -4.12
N LEU A 97 -4.78 -4.20 -3.26
CA LEU A 97 -4.14 -5.40 -2.74
C LEU A 97 -3.89 -6.45 -3.83
N GLU A 98 -4.82 -6.60 -4.76
CA GLU A 98 -4.64 -7.48 -5.93
C GLU A 98 -3.47 -7.01 -6.80
N LYS A 99 -3.34 -5.70 -7.02
CA LYS A 99 -2.20 -5.15 -7.75
C LYS A 99 -0.89 -5.37 -7.00
N GLU A 100 -0.84 -5.08 -5.69
CA GLU A 100 0.36 -5.33 -4.87
C GLU A 100 0.75 -6.82 -4.89
N ASN A 101 -0.23 -7.72 -4.81
CA ASN A 101 -0.01 -9.16 -4.89
C ASN A 101 0.57 -9.57 -6.26
N HIS A 102 0.01 -9.04 -7.34
CA HIS A 102 0.52 -9.28 -8.68
C HIS A 102 1.97 -8.80 -8.85
N ASP A 103 2.27 -7.57 -8.40
CA ASP A 103 3.61 -6.99 -8.45
C ASP A 103 4.63 -7.84 -7.64
N LEU A 104 4.22 -8.38 -6.47
CA LEU A 104 5.04 -9.28 -5.66
C LEU A 104 5.27 -10.63 -6.34
N LEU A 105 4.25 -11.19 -6.99
CA LEU A 105 4.38 -12.44 -7.75
C LEU A 105 5.32 -12.27 -8.95
N GLU A 106 5.23 -11.16 -9.69
CA GLU A 106 6.17 -10.86 -10.77
C GLU A 106 7.61 -10.73 -10.24
N GLN A 107 7.78 -10.05 -9.09
CA GLN A 107 9.09 -9.91 -8.46
C GLN A 107 9.64 -11.28 -8.02
N PHE A 108 8.81 -12.11 -7.43
CA PHE A 108 9.18 -13.47 -7.03
C PHE A 108 9.57 -14.34 -8.24
N GLN A 109 8.78 -14.29 -9.33
CA GLN A 109 9.11 -15.01 -10.57
C GLN A 109 10.46 -14.56 -11.12
N ARG A 110 10.74 -13.26 -11.13
CA ARG A 110 12.01 -12.70 -11.58
C ARG A 110 13.16 -13.19 -10.73
N TRP A 111 13.01 -13.18 -9.41
CA TRP A 111 14.04 -13.67 -8.49
C TRP A 111 14.29 -15.16 -8.64
N SER A 112 13.22 -15.95 -8.71
CA SER A 112 13.31 -17.42 -8.92
C SER A 112 13.99 -17.73 -10.24
N HIS A 113 13.62 -17.06 -11.32
CA HIS A 113 14.26 -17.22 -12.61
C HIS A 113 15.77 -16.89 -12.53
N ASN A 114 16.13 -15.76 -11.95
CA ASN A 114 17.53 -15.36 -11.81
C ASN A 114 18.32 -16.33 -10.92
N ALA A 115 17.72 -16.85 -9.85
CA ALA A 115 18.36 -17.82 -8.97
C ALA A 115 18.64 -19.15 -9.70
N VAL A 116 17.69 -19.64 -10.46
CA VAL A 116 17.86 -20.88 -11.25
C VAL A 116 18.88 -20.68 -12.38
N TYR A 117 18.70 -19.66 -13.23
CA TYR A 117 19.49 -19.51 -14.44
C TYR A 117 20.89 -18.92 -14.21
N HIS A 118 21.04 -18.02 -13.24
CA HIS A 118 22.34 -17.38 -13.00
C HIS A 118 23.14 -18.02 -11.86
N LYS A 119 22.47 -18.68 -10.91
CA LYS A 119 23.11 -19.32 -9.74
C LYS A 119 23.01 -20.83 -9.74
N GLY A 120 22.26 -21.41 -10.67
CA GLY A 120 22.05 -22.88 -10.74
C GLY A 120 21.34 -23.47 -9.52
N MET A 121 20.53 -22.68 -8.84
CA MET A 121 19.78 -23.13 -7.68
C MET A 121 18.69 -24.12 -8.10
N THR A 122 18.52 -25.21 -7.34
CA THR A 122 17.42 -26.14 -7.55
C THR A 122 16.15 -25.67 -6.86
N ARG A 123 15.02 -26.24 -7.26
CA ARG A 123 13.72 -25.95 -6.63
C ARG A 123 13.74 -26.27 -5.14
N GLU A 124 14.34 -27.39 -4.75
CA GLU A 124 14.47 -27.82 -3.35
C GLU A 124 15.30 -26.80 -2.52
N GLN A 125 16.30 -26.17 -3.15
CA GLN A 125 17.08 -25.11 -2.50
C GLN A 125 16.29 -23.80 -2.35
N LEU A 126 15.39 -23.50 -3.30
CA LEU A 126 14.52 -22.33 -3.22
C LEU A 126 13.39 -22.51 -2.19
N ASP A 127 12.95 -23.75 -1.98
CA ASP A 127 11.89 -24.09 -1.01
C ASP A 127 12.43 -24.31 0.42
N GLN A 128 13.75 -24.17 0.63
CA GLN A 128 14.33 -24.29 1.98
C GLN A 128 13.93 -23.12 2.87
N ASP A 129 13.62 -23.45 4.12
CA ASP A 129 13.31 -22.45 5.14
C ASP A 129 14.48 -21.47 5.36
N ILE A 130 14.16 -20.21 5.50
CA ILE A 130 15.16 -19.19 5.80
C ILE A 130 15.53 -19.30 7.28
N VAL A 131 16.75 -19.78 7.54
CA VAL A 131 17.30 -19.82 8.89
C VAL A 131 17.96 -18.49 9.21
N PHE A 132 17.31 -17.69 10.05
CA PHE A 132 17.91 -16.46 10.57
C PHE A 132 18.69 -16.78 11.86
N ALA A 133 19.99 -16.55 11.86
CA ALA A 133 20.76 -16.57 13.10
C ALA A 133 20.39 -15.32 13.91
N HIS A 134 19.74 -15.51 15.05
CA HIS A 134 19.45 -14.44 15.99
C HIS A 134 20.77 -14.01 16.65
N SER A 135 21.28 -12.84 16.30
CA SER A 135 22.30 -12.17 17.11
C SER A 135 21.62 -11.45 18.26
N GLY A 136 22.21 -11.47 19.44
CA GLY A 136 21.63 -10.95 20.68
C GLY A 136 21.21 -9.47 20.69
N ASP A 137 21.34 -8.75 19.58
CA ASP A 137 20.88 -7.39 19.33
C ASP A 137 19.53 -7.33 18.57
N GLY A 138 18.88 -8.48 18.37
CA GLY A 138 17.57 -8.55 17.70
C GLY A 138 17.58 -8.31 16.19
N ARG A 139 18.74 -8.24 15.55
CA ARG A 139 18.84 -8.11 14.08
C ARG A 139 19.16 -9.46 13.44
N PRO A 140 18.36 -9.93 12.45
CA PRO A 140 18.67 -11.14 11.71
C PRO A 140 19.95 -10.93 10.89
N LYS A 141 20.95 -11.80 11.09
CA LYS A 141 22.14 -11.85 10.23
C LYS A 141 21.91 -12.89 9.14
N ALA A 142 22.15 -12.51 7.89
CA ALA A 142 22.18 -13.45 6.80
C ALA A 142 23.33 -14.46 7.03
N VAL A 143 23.02 -15.74 7.01
CA VAL A 143 24.04 -16.80 7.04
C VAL A 143 24.68 -16.86 5.65
N ARG A 144 25.99 -16.75 5.60
CA ARG A 144 26.79 -16.88 4.36
C ARG A 144 26.84 -18.33 3.91
#